data_23f677799190d58ab9a906567bee35c3
#
_entry.id   23f677799190d58ab9a906567bee35c3
#
_cell.length_a   1.000
_cell.length_b   1.000
_cell.length_c   1.000
_cell.angle_alpha   90.00
_cell.angle_beta   90.00
_cell.angle_gamma   90.00
#
_symmetry.space_group_name_H-M   'P 1'
#
loop_
_entity.id
_entity.type
_entity.pdbx_description
1 polymer ?
#
loop_
_entity_poly.entity_id
_entity_poly.type
_entity_poly.pdbx_seq_one_letter_code
_entity_poly.pdbx_strand_id
1 'polypeptide(L)'
;MSDNGSDSRECRSRRERGISAYAATFAVSEQEVPAAFAARVGPAFAEEALQAAGGAAWSHPGLTGRERSMAIITALTVQGISGDRLTTHLRLGRQHGLDQEALTALMTLLAGYVGYPRASLAMETIHGSFTSTDQSDTAQ
;
A
#
# COMPACT_ATOMS: atom_id res chain seq x y z
N MET A 1 -18.94 33.37 0.94
CA MET A 1 -18.59 32.61 2.14
C MET A 1 -18.30 31.20 1.66
N SER A 2 -17.19 30.90 1.25
CA SER A 2 -15.75 30.93 1.55
C SER A 2 -15.35 29.57 2.09
N ASP A 3 -15.02 28.81 1.21
CA ASP A 3 -13.96 27.83 0.96
C ASP A 3 -12.82 27.95 2.00
N ASN A 4 -12.91 27.15 3.06
CA ASN A 4 -11.88 27.04 4.08
C ASN A 4 -11.43 25.57 4.30
N GLY A 5 -11.74 24.68 3.35
CA GLY A 5 -11.42 23.26 3.45
C GLY A 5 -10.20 22.80 2.65
N SER A 6 -9.69 23.61 1.71
CA SER A 6 -8.58 23.22 0.83
C SER A 6 -7.21 23.64 1.35
N ASP A 7 -7.15 24.64 2.23
CA ASP A 7 -5.88 25.25 2.68
C ASP A 7 -5.12 24.44 3.75
N SER A 8 -5.80 23.55 4.46
CA SER A 8 -5.17 22.76 5.53
C SER A 8 -4.32 21.58 5.04
N ARG A 9 -4.48 21.16 3.78
CA ARG A 9 -3.69 20.06 3.20
C ARG A 9 -2.36 20.52 2.61
N GLU A 10 -2.28 21.75 2.16
CA GLU A 10 -1.06 22.30 1.56
C GLU A 10 0.00 22.70 2.59
N CYS A 11 -0.37 22.87 3.86
CA CYS A 11 0.53 23.34 4.91
C CYS A 11 1.25 22.23 5.69
N ARG A 12 0.99 20.95 5.39
CA ARG A 12 1.70 19.85 6.07
C ARG A 12 3.14 19.73 5.62
N SER A 13 4.04 19.57 6.57
CA SER A 13 5.46 19.31 6.27
C SER A 13 5.63 18.00 5.50
N ARG A 14 6.78 17.87 4.83
CA ARG A 14 7.11 16.62 4.11
C ARG A 14 7.07 15.41 5.03
N ARG A 15 7.57 15.54 6.25
CA ARG A 15 7.54 14.50 7.28
C ARG A 15 6.12 14.12 7.67
N GLU A 16 5.24 15.08 7.90
CA GLU A 16 3.83 14.84 8.25
C GLU A 16 3.07 14.12 7.12
N ARG A 17 3.34 14.47 5.88
CA ARG A 17 2.78 13.75 4.73
C ARG A 17 3.27 12.29 4.68
N GLY A 18 4.54 12.06 4.99
CA GLY A 18 5.11 10.72 5.10
C GLY A 18 4.49 9.90 6.22
N ILE A 19 4.27 10.50 7.37
CA ILE A 19 3.55 9.87 8.49
C ILE A 19 2.14 9.46 8.06
N SER A 20 1.42 10.33 7.36
CA SER A 20 0.08 10.03 6.86
C SER A 20 0.08 8.86 5.87
N ALA A 21 1.05 8.81 4.95
CA ALA A 21 1.19 7.71 4.00
C ALA A 21 1.45 6.36 4.71
N TYR A 22 2.34 6.33 5.69
CA TYR A 22 2.64 5.12 6.45
C TYR A 22 1.50 4.72 7.41
N ALA A 23 0.76 5.67 7.96
CA ALA A 23 -0.43 5.38 8.77
C ALA A 23 -1.47 4.61 7.95
N ALA A 24 -1.74 5.04 6.72
CA ALA A 24 -2.62 4.33 5.79
C ALA A 24 -2.06 2.94 5.43
N THR A 25 -0.76 2.86 5.15
CA THR A 25 -0.09 1.61 4.77
C THR A 25 -0.12 0.58 5.89
N PHE A 26 0.18 0.98 7.13
CA PHE A 26 0.24 0.06 8.27
C PHE A 26 -1.09 -0.10 9.01
N ALA A 27 -2.11 0.67 8.65
CA ALA A 27 -3.42 0.71 9.34
C ALA A 27 -3.28 1.04 10.84
N VAL A 28 -2.48 2.04 11.14
CA VAL A 28 -2.27 2.57 12.48
C VAL A 28 -2.56 4.08 12.50
N SER A 29 -2.68 4.67 13.69
CA SER A 29 -2.83 6.12 13.80
C SER A 29 -1.55 6.85 13.39
N GLU A 30 -1.68 8.09 12.92
CA GLU A 30 -0.52 8.93 12.60
C GLU A 30 0.42 9.11 13.80
N GLN A 31 -0.13 9.15 15.01
CA GLN A 31 0.66 9.30 16.25
C GLN A 31 1.55 8.09 16.54
N GLU A 32 1.12 6.89 16.14
CA GLU A 32 1.86 5.65 16.37
C GLU A 32 2.98 5.40 15.36
N VAL A 33 2.88 5.98 14.15
CA VAL A 33 3.80 5.68 13.04
C VAL A 33 5.28 5.89 13.41
N PRO A 34 5.72 7.03 13.96
CA PRO A 34 7.14 7.24 14.18
C PRO A 34 7.78 6.19 15.09
N ALA A 35 7.13 5.89 16.22
CA ALA A 35 7.66 4.91 17.18
C ALA A 35 7.57 3.48 16.66
N ALA A 36 6.44 3.10 16.07
CA ALA A 36 6.23 1.77 15.53
C ALA A 36 7.19 1.47 14.36
N PHE A 37 7.43 2.44 13.50
CA PHE A 37 8.33 2.27 12.37
C PHE A 37 9.80 2.23 12.83
N ALA A 38 10.19 3.13 13.74
CA ALA A 38 11.53 3.11 14.32
C ALA A 38 11.85 1.80 15.06
N ALA A 39 10.88 1.21 15.73
CA ALA A 39 11.04 -0.09 16.38
C ALA A 39 11.32 -1.23 15.38
N ARG A 40 10.80 -1.14 14.16
CA ARG A 40 10.98 -2.16 13.12
C ARG A 40 12.28 -2.05 12.35
N VAL A 41 12.71 -0.84 12.02
CA VAL A 41 13.81 -0.60 11.07
C VAL A 41 14.93 0.29 11.62
N GLY A 42 14.79 0.75 12.85
CA GLY A 42 15.69 1.73 13.47
C GLY A 42 15.28 3.17 13.19
N PRO A 43 15.61 4.11 14.10
CA PRO A 43 15.11 5.49 14.03
C PRO A 43 15.65 6.28 12.84
N ALA A 44 16.92 6.12 12.50
CA ALA A 44 17.52 6.84 11.37
C ALA A 44 16.89 6.44 10.03
N PHE A 45 16.75 5.15 9.78
CA PHE A 45 16.11 4.65 8.56
C PHE A 45 14.63 5.04 8.49
N ALA A 46 13.92 4.93 9.61
CA ALA A 46 12.50 5.32 9.68
C ALA A 46 12.32 6.80 9.34
N GLU A 47 13.15 7.69 9.85
CA GLU A 47 13.05 9.12 9.56
C GLU A 47 13.29 9.43 8.08
N GLU A 48 14.32 8.85 7.47
CA GLU A 48 14.58 9.01 6.04
C GLU A 48 13.43 8.50 5.18
N ALA A 49 12.85 7.35 5.55
CA ALA A 49 11.70 6.78 4.85
C ALA A 49 10.45 7.65 4.97
N LEU A 50 10.20 8.27 6.13
CA LEU A 50 9.09 9.21 6.31
C LEU A 50 9.29 10.46 5.44
N GLN A 51 10.49 11.00 5.37
CA GLN A 51 10.81 12.13 4.51
C GLN A 51 10.64 11.78 3.03
N ALA A 52 11.10 10.61 2.61
CA ALA A 52 10.97 10.13 1.23
C ALA A 52 9.49 9.95 0.84
N ALA A 53 8.70 9.29 1.68
CA ALA A 53 7.27 9.06 1.43
C ALA A 53 6.46 10.36 1.40
N GLY A 54 6.85 11.37 2.14
CA GLY A 54 6.19 12.69 2.14
C GLY A 54 6.46 13.53 0.89
N GLY A 55 7.37 13.10 0.02
CA GLY A 55 7.63 13.75 -1.26
C GLY A 55 6.62 13.34 -2.34
N ALA A 56 6.97 13.58 -3.59
CA ALA A 56 6.11 13.33 -4.75
C ALA A 56 5.69 11.87 -4.92
N ALA A 57 6.46 10.91 -4.40
CA ALA A 57 6.19 9.49 -4.56
C ALA A 57 4.74 9.09 -4.18
N TRP A 58 4.24 9.62 -3.07
CA TRP A 58 2.91 9.29 -2.56
C TRP A 58 1.85 10.36 -2.80
N SER A 59 2.23 11.54 -3.26
CA SER A 59 1.33 12.69 -3.36
C SER A 59 1.23 13.29 -4.76
N HIS A 60 2.09 12.90 -5.70
CA HIS A 60 2.07 13.47 -7.05
C HIS A 60 0.72 13.18 -7.75
N PRO A 61 0.04 14.21 -8.29
CA PRO A 61 -1.30 14.04 -8.88
C PRO A 61 -1.31 13.27 -10.20
N GLY A 62 -0.15 12.98 -10.78
CA GLY A 62 -0.01 12.17 -12.00
C GLY A 62 -0.40 10.71 -11.83
N LEU A 63 -0.49 10.20 -10.59
CA LEU A 63 -0.95 8.84 -10.30
C LEU A 63 -2.08 8.88 -9.26
N THR A 64 -3.12 8.12 -9.50
CA THR A 64 -4.16 7.83 -8.52
C THR A 64 -3.64 6.86 -7.43
N GLY A 65 -4.35 6.75 -6.31
CA GLY A 65 -4.04 5.73 -5.29
C GLY A 65 -4.10 4.31 -5.84
N ARG A 66 -5.06 4.04 -6.74
CA ARG A 66 -5.20 2.76 -7.43
C ARG A 66 -3.98 2.44 -8.30
N GLU A 67 -3.52 3.39 -9.07
CA GLU A 67 -2.33 3.26 -9.94
C GLU A 67 -1.05 3.05 -9.12
N ARG A 68 -0.88 3.79 -8.01
CA ARG A 68 0.25 3.56 -7.08
C ARG A 68 0.22 2.15 -6.50
N SER A 69 -0.93 1.68 -6.04
CA SER A 69 -1.08 0.33 -5.50
C SER A 69 -0.75 -0.74 -6.54
N MET A 70 -1.20 -0.57 -7.79
CA MET A 70 -0.85 -1.47 -8.90
C MET A 70 0.67 -1.51 -9.13
N ALA A 71 1.30 -0.34 -9.18
CA ALA A 71 2.75 -0.24 -9.40
C ALA A 71 3.55 -0.91 -8.27
N ILE A 72 3.16 -0.70 -7.02
CA ILE A 72 3.83 -1.27 -5.85
C ILE A 72 3.63 -2.80 -5.82
N ILE A 73 2.42 -3.28 -6.00
CA ILE A 73 2.12 -4.71 -6.03
C ILE A 73 2.89 -5.39 -7.17
N THR A 74 2.95 -4.77 -8.33
CA THR A 74 3.77 -5.25 -9.47
C THR A 74 5.25 -5.33 -9.09
N ALA A 75 5.80 -4.29 -8.49
CA ALA A 75 7.22 -4.26 -8.07
C ALA A 75 7.54 -5.36 -7.06
N LEU A 76 6.68 -5.59 -6.08
CA LEU A 76 6.84 -6.66 -5.10
C LEU A 76 6.77 -8.04 -5.75
N THR A 77 5.82 -8.24 -6.66
CA THR A 77 5.66 -9.49 -7.41
C THR A 77 6.90 -9.80 -8.23
N VAL A 78 7.42 -8.85 -8.98
CA VAL A 78 8.62 -8.99 -9.81
C VAL A 78 9.84 -9.37 -8.97
N GLN A 79 9.96 -8.82 -7.78
CA GLN A 79 11.05 -9.12 -6.84
C GLN A 79 10.86 -10.44 -6.08
N GLY A 80 9.71 -11.09 -6.20
CA GLY A 80 9.39 -12.29 -5.44
C GLY A 80 9.16 -12.04 -3.95
N ILE A 81 8.79 -10.81 -3.60
CA ILE A 81 8.46 -10.44 -2.23
C ILE A 81 7.01 -10.84 -1.94
N SER A 82 6.83 -11.66 -0.93
CA SER A 82 5.53 -12.18 -0.48
C SER A 82 5.34 -11.95 1.01
N GLY A 83 4.37 -12.65 1.62
CA GLY A 83 4.09 -12.54 3.05
C GLY A 83 3.52 -11.18 3.44
N ASP A 84 3.87 -10.70 4.62
CA ASP A 84 3.28 -9.50 5.22
C ASP A 84 3.46 -8.24 4.38
N ARG A 85 4.57 -8.11 3.67
CA ARG A 85 4.81 -6.94 2.81
C ARG A 85 3.84 -6.89 1.65
N LEU A 86 3.63 -8.01 0.97
CA LEU A 86 2.64 -8.09 -0.11
C LEU A 86 1.22 -7.94 0.42
N THR A 87 0.89 -8.62 1.51
CA THR A 87 -0.44 -8.55 2.14
C THR A 87 -0.82 -7.13 2.55
N THR A 88 0.13 -6.37 3.11
CA THR A 88 -0.06 -4.96 3.46
C THR A 88 -0.46 -4.13 2.24
N HIS A 89 0.24 -4.28 1.13
CA HIS A 89 -0.06 -3.53 -0.10
C HIS A 89 -1.29 -4.04 -0.85
N LEU A 90 -1.61 -5.32 -0.74
CA LEU A 90 -2.89 -5.85 -1.24
C LEU A 90 -4.07 -5.24 -0.49
N ARG A 91 -3.98 -5.13 0.84
CA ARG A 91 -5.02 -4.49 1.65
C ARG A 91 -5.21 -3.01 1.25
N LEU A 92 -4.12 -2.27 1.13
CA LEU A 92 -4.16 -0.87 0.68
C LEU A 92 -4.72 -0.75 -0.74
N GLY A 93 -4.33 -1.64 -1.64
CA GLY A 93 -4.84 -1.72 -3.01
C GLY A 93 -6.35 -1.94 -3.07
N ARG A 94 -6.87 -2.80 -2.20
CA ARG A 94 -8.32 -3.04 -2.09
C ARG A 94 -9.06 -1.77 -1.65
N GLN A 95 -8.52 -1.02 -0.71
CA GLN A 95 -9.07 0.28 -0.32
C GLN A 95 -9.06 1.29 -1.48
N HIS A 96 -8.13 1.15 -2.41
CA HIS A 96 -8.02 1.97 -3.62
C HIS A 96 -8.80 1.38 -4.82
N GLY A 97 -9.63 0.38 -4.61
CA GLY A 97 -10.51 -0.18 -5.64
C GLY A 97 -9.92 -1.32 -6.47
N LEU A 98 -8.81 -1.93 -6.04
CA LEU A 98 -8.31 -3.17 -6.64
C LEU A 98 -9.03 -4.37 -6.01
N ASP A 99 -10.10 -4.81 -6.66
CA ASP A 99 -10.83 -6.01 -6.25
C ASP A 99 -10.12 -7.29 -6.72
N GLN A 100 -10.71 -8.44 -6.40
CA GLN A 100 -10.14 -9.74 -6.76
C GLN A 100 -10.00 -9.91 -8.27
N GLU A 101 -10.99 -9.46 -9.05
CA GLU A 101 -10.97 -9.54 -10.51
C GLU A 101 -9.81 -8.72 -11.08
N ALA A 102 -9.63 -7.48 -10.62
CA ALA A 102 -8.55 -6.60 -11.06
C ALA A 102 -7.17 -7.18 -10.71
N LEU A 103 -7.00 -7.72 -9.50
CA LEU A 103 -5.74 -8.34 -9.07
C LEU A 103 -5.43 -9.63 -9.84
N THR A 104 -6.44 -10.44 -10.12
CA THR A 104 -6.31 -11.65 -10.95
C THR A 104 -5.90 -11.27 -12.38
N ALA A 105 -6.54 -10.26 -12.95
CA ALA A 105 -6.18 -9.75 -14.28
C ALA A 105 -4.76 -9.22 -14.33
N LEU A 106 -4.33 -8.49 -13.29
CA LEU A 106 -2.96 -7.99 -13.17
C LEU A 106 -1.94 -9.12 -13.14
N MET A 107 -2.16 -10.15 -12.34
CA MET A 107 -1.24 -11.30 -12.24
C MET A 107 -1.23 -12.13 -13.52
N THR A 108 -2.37 -12.28 -14.17
CA THR A 108 -2.47 -12.96 -15.48
C THR A 108 -1.65 -12.22 -16.54
N LEU A 109 -1.72 -10.89 -16.55
CA LEU A 109 -0.89 -10.06 -17.43
C LEU A 109 0.59 -10.22 -17.11
N LEU A 110 0.96 -10.10 -15.83
CA LEU A 110 2.35 -10.15 -15.38
C LEU A 110 3.00 -11.50 -15.62
N ALA A 111 2.27 -12.61 -15.58
CA ALA A 111 2.79 -13.94 -15.84
C ALA A 111 3.51 -14.03 -17.20
N GLY A 112 3.05 -13.29 -18.20
CA GLY A 112 3.67 -13.21 -19.51
C GLY A 112 5.00 -12.45 -19.56
N TYR A 113 5.29 -11.64 -18.55
CA TYR A 113 6.48 -10.78 -18.50
C TYR A 113 7.49 -11.22 -17.43
N VAL A 114 7.02 -11.72 -16.29
CA VAL A 114 7.89 -12.08 -15.16
C VAL A 114 7.94 -13.58 -14.89
N GLY A 115 7.14 -14.35 -15.58
CA GLY A 115 7.05 -15.81 -15.45
C GLY A 115 5.99 -16.25 -14.42
N TYR A 116 5.44 -17.44 -14.65
CA TYR A 116 4.42 -18.05 -13.80
C TYR A 116 4.85 -18.30 -12.36
N PRO A 117 6.12 -18.70 -12.05
CA PRO A 117 6.50 -18.91 -10.66
C PRO A 117 6.30 -17.68 -9.77
N ARG A 118 6.69 -16.49 -10.23
CA ARG A 118 6.49 -15.25 -9.47
C ARG A 118 5.05 -14.80 -9.42
N ALA A 119 4.34 -14.87 -10.54
CA ALA A 119 2.94 -14.52 -10.61
C ALA A 119 2.07 -15.45 -9.75
N SER A 120 2.32 -16.75 -9.76
CA SER A 120 1.58 -17.72 -8.95
C SER A 120 1.85 -17.56 -7.45
N LEU A 121 3.08 -17.23 -7.05
CA LEU A 121 3.39 -16.91 -5.66
C LEU A 121 2.52 -15.74 -5.14
N ALA A 122 2.40 -14.67 -5.94
CA ALA A 122 1.53 -13.55 -5.61
C ALA A 122 0.04 -13.95 -5.62
N MET A 123 -0.38 -14.76 -6.60
CA MET A 123 -1.76 -15.24 -6.68
C MET A 123 -2.18 -16.08 -5.49
N GLU A 124 -1.30 -16.91 -4.95
CA GLU A 124 -1.59 -17.68 -3.72
C GLU A 124 -1.94 -16.73 -2.56
N THR A 125 -1.17 -15.65 -2.39
CA THR A 125 -1.44 -14.64 -1.37
C THR A 125 -2.73 -13.88 -1.65
N ILE A 126 -2.97 -13.48 -2.89
CA ILE A 126 -4.19 -12.78 -3.31
C ILE A 126 -5.42 -13.66 -3.04
N HIS A 127 -5.42 -14.89 -3.52
CA HIS A 127 -6.53 -15.83 -3.35
C HIS A 127 -6.82 -16.07 -1.86
N GLY A 128 -5.79 -16.33 -1.05
CA GLY A 128 -5.92 -16.52 0.39
C GLY A 128 -6.49 -15.31 1.12
N SER A 129 -6.15 -14.09 0.69
CA SER A 129 -6.62 -12.86 1.32
C SER A 129 -8.13 -12.60 1.11
N PHE A 130 -8.71 -13.11 0.03
CA PHE A 130 -10.15 -13.00 -0.23
C PHE A 130 -10.97 -14.13 0.43
N THR A 131 -10.44 -15.34 0.45
CA THR A 131 -11.12 -16.49 1.10
C THR A 131 -11.22 -16.34 2.61
N SER A 132 -10.25 -15.69 3.26
CA SER A 132 -10.29 -15.43 4.71
C SER A 132 -11.36 -14.39 5.11
N THR A 133 -11.76 -13.52 4.20
CA THR A 133 -12.79 -12.50 4.46
C THR A 133 -14.19 -13.09 4.40
N ASP A 134 -14.45 -14.07 3.51
CA ASP A 134 -15.75 -14.73 3.38
C ASP A 134 -16.12 -15.60 4.59
N GLN A 135 -15.12 -16.08 5.35
CA GLN A 135 -15.37 -16.90 6.54
C GLN A 135 -15.76 -16.06 7.78
N SER A 136 -15.44 -14.78 7.80
CA SER A 136 -15.81 -13.91 8.91
C SER A 136 -17.24 -13.35 8.80
N ASP A 137 -17.84 -13.32 7.61
CA ASP A 137 -19.20 -12.84 7.38
C ASP A 137 -20.28 -13.94 7.55
N THR A 138 -19.88 -15.21 7.66
CA THR A 138 -20.82 -16.34 7.82
C THR A 138 -21.02 -16.76 9.28
N ALA A 139 -20.38 -16.07 10.24
CA ALA A 139 -20.41 -16.40 11.67
C ALA A 139 -21.18 -15.36 12.52
N GLN A 140 -22.27 -14.78 11.95
CA GLN A 140 -23.24 -13.98 12.73
C GLN A 140 -24.66 -14.48 12.51
#